data_3cbb58e9f76b51834940380c48c2fb74
#
_entry.id   3cbb58e9f76b51834940380c48c2fb74
#
_cell.length_a   1.000
_cell.length_b   1.000
_cell.length_c   1.000
_cell.angle_alpha   90.00
_cell.angle_beta   90.00
_cell.angle_gamma   90.00
#
_symmetry.space_group_name_H-M   'P 1'
#
loop_
_entity.id
_entity.type
_entity.pdbx_description
1 polymer ?
#
loop_
_entity_poly.entity_id
_entity_poly.type
_entity_poly.pdbx_seq_one_letter_code
_entity_poly.pdbx_strand_id
1 'polypeptide(L)'
;MESAAKIKEILQAAELEKLPDFIAAYQEDPRNGVQKLVALAQKKLDALEKEKQRIENLKKYEKEYAGYTYICGIDEVGRGPLAGPVVAGAVILPKDCNILYINDSKQLSEKKREELYDVITKEAVAWAVGYASPERIDEINILQATYEAMREAIGKLSPAPDLLLNDAVTIPGVNIRQVPIIKGCLLYTSPSPR
;
A
#
# COMPACT_ATOMS: atom_id res chain seq x y z
N MET A 1 -13.70 33.06 -25.28
CA MET A 1 -12.44 32.29 -25.07
C MET A 1 -12.01 32.52 -23.64
N GLU A 2 -11.85 31.46 -22.83
CA GLU A 2 -11.46 31.59 -21.43
C GLU A 2 -10.04 32.17 -21.27
N SER A 3 -9.79 32.88 -20.17
CA SER A 3 -8.44 33.38 -19.89
C SER A 3 -7.50 32.25 -19.47
N ALA A 4 -6.21 32.37 -19.72
CA ALA A 4 -5.21 31.37 -19.30
C ALA A 4 -5.22 31.16 -17.77
N ALA A 5 -5.54 32.20 -16.98
CA ALA A 5 -5.70 32.11 -15.54
C ALA A 5 -6.89 31.20 -15.16
N LYS A 6 -8.03 31.37 -15.82
CA LYS A 6 -9.22 30.52 -15.61
C LYS A 6 -8.96 29.08 -15.96
N ILE A 7 -8.27 28.82 -17.11
CA ILE A 7 -7.90 27.46 -17.52
C ILE A 7 -6.95 26.80 -16.50
N LYS A 8 -6.03 27.58 -15.90
CA LYS A 8 -5.16 27.10 -14.81
C LYS A 8 -5.96 26.69 -13.57
N GLU A 9 -6.97 27.47 -13.18
CA GLU A 9 -7.87 27.15 -12.06
C GLU A 9 -8.63 25.85 -12.35
N ILE A 10 -9.14 25.68 -13.57
CA ILE A 10 -9.84 24.45 -14.00
C ILE A 10 -8.89 23.25 -13.86
N LEU A 11 -7.64 23.33 -14.33
CA LEU A 11 -6.67 22.25 -14.19
C LEU A 11 -6.33 21.95 -12.73
N GLN A 12 -6.26 22.98 -11.87
CA GLN A 12 -5.96 22.79 -10.44
C GLN A 12 -7.11 22.12 -9.68
N ALA A 13 -8.35 22.40 -10.08
CA ALA A 13 -9.56 21.81 -9.51
C ALA A 13 -9.93 20.45 -10.14
N ALA A 14 -9.33 20.10 -11.29
CA ALA A 14 -9.66 18.88 -11.99
C ALA A 14 -9.19 17.64 -11.23
N GLU A 15 -10.09 16.69 -11.04
CA GLU A 15 -9.78 15.33 -10.61
C GLU A 15 -8.94 14.61 -11.69
N LEU A 16 -8.12 13.65 -11.26
CA LEU A 16 -7.22 12.93 -12.17
C LEU A 16 -7.97 12.25 -13.33
N GLU A 17 -9.19 11.78 -13.06
CA GLU A 17 -10.05 11.13 -14.07
C GLU A 17 -10.55 12.08 -15.16
N LYS A 18 -10.59 13.39 -14.88
CA LYS A 18 -11.03 14.44 -15.82
C LYS A 18 -9.88 15.07 -16.63
N LEU A 19 -8.65 14.64 -16.40
CA LEU A 19 -7.50 15.14 -17.17
C LEU A 19 -7.60 14.86 -18.68
N PRO A 20 -8.09 13.70 -19.16
CA PRO A 20 -8.31 13.47 -20.59
C PRO A 20 -9.26 14.50 -21.20
N ASP A 21 -10.38 14.82 -20.54
CA ASP A 21 -11.35 15.82 -21.02
C ASP A 21 -10.73 17.21 -21.06
N PHE A 22 -9.94 17.56 -20.06
CA PHE A 22 -9.19 18.82 -20.05
C PHE A 22 -8.22 18.90 -21.23
N ILE A 23 -7.46 17.86 -21.51
CA ILE A 23 -6.51 17.81 -22.63
C ILE A 23 -7.27 17.97 -23.94
N ALA A 24 -8.35 17.20 -24.14
CA ALA A 24 -9.17 17.25 -25.35
C ALA A 24 -9.75 18.66 -25.59
N ALA A 25 -10.17 19.35 -24.52
CA ALA A 25 -10.77 20.68 -24.61
C ALA A 25 -9.76 21.78 -25.01
N TYR A 26 -8.48 21.64 -24.66
CA TYR A 26 -7.49 22.71 -24.78
C TYR A 26 -6.26 22.38 -25.65
N GLN A 27 -6.12 21.17 -26.18
CA GLN A 27 -4.97 20.74 -26.98
C GLN A 27 -4.76 21.58 -28.25
N GLU A 28 -5.82 22.11 -28.85
CA GLU A 28 -5.79 22.92 -30.06
C GLU A 28 -5.67 24.43 -29.78
N ASP A 29 -5.57 24.85 -28.50
CA ASP A 29 -5.44 26.28 -28.16
C ASP A 29 -4.04 26.80 -28.53
N PRO A 30 -3.93 27.85 -29.40
CA PRO A 30 -2.62 28.27 -29.90
C PRO A 30 -1.77 29.03 -28.88
N ARG A 31 -2.32 29.39 -27.73
CA ARG A 31 -1.61 30.18 -26.71
C ARG A 31 -0.56 29.36 -25.96
N ASN A 32 0.69 29.79 -26.00
CA ASN A 32 1.79 29.10 -25.32
C ASN A 32 1.54 28.82 -23.82
N GLY A 33 0.84 29.75 -23.13
CA GLY A 33 0.49 29.58 -21.73
C GLY A 33 -0.47 28.40 -21.51
N VAL A 34 -1.43 28.20 -22.42
CA VAL A 34 -2.39 27.10 -22.38
C VAL A 34 -1.70 25.77 -22.75
N GLN A 35 -0.84 25.78 -23.76
CA GLN A 35 -0.07 24.60 -24.17
C GLN A 35 0.82 24.06 -23.04
N LYS A 36 1.38 24.93 -22.20
CA LYS A 36 2.11 24.51 -20.99
C LYS A 36 1.20 23.82 -19.97
N LEU A 37 -0.05 24.27 -19.84
CA LEU A 37 -1.03 23.63 -18.96
C LEU A 37 -1.48 22.25 -19.49
N VAL A 38 -1.67 22.14 -20.80
CA VAL A 38 -1.96 20.86 -21.47
C VAL A 38 -0.81 19.88 -21.28
N ALA A 39 0.44 20.31 -21.48
CA ALA A 39 1.62 19.48 -21.25
C ALA A 39 1.74 19.04 -19.78
N LEU A 40 1.37 19.90 -18.82
CA LEU A 40 1.34 19.55 -17.40
C LEU A 40 0.25 18.51 -17.11
N ALA A 41 -0.94 18.67 -17.72
CA ALA A 41 -2.03 17.69 -17.60
C ALA A 41 -1.62 16.33 -18.16
N GLN A 42 -0.99 16.31 -19.34
CA GLN A 42 -0.48 15.09 -19.97
C GLN A 42 0.56 14.41 -19.07
N LYS A 43 1.51 15.16 -18.52
CA LYS A 43 2.51 14.61 -17.60
C LYS A 43 1.87 13.96 -16.35
N LYS A 44 0.81 14.57 -15.81
CA LYS A 44 0.06 14.00 -14.68
C LYS A 44 -0.64 12.69 -15.08
N LEU A 45 -1.25 12.66 -16.27
CA LEU A 45 -1.92 11.47 -16.80
C LEU A 45 -0.93 10.33 -17.04
N ASP A 46 0.22 10.61 -17.68
CA ASP A 46 1.27 9.62 -17.91
C ASP A 46 1.83 9.06 -16.59
N ALA A 47 1.96 9.90 -15.56
CA ALA A 47 2.38 9.47 -14.23
C ALA A 47 1.34 8.56 -13.57
N LEU A 48 0.06 8.86 -13.72
CA LEU A 48 -1.03 8.02 -13.22
C LEU A 48 -1.07 6.66 -13.93
N GLU A 49 -0.91 6.63 -15.24
CA GLU A 49 -0.89 5.37 -16.01
C GLU A 49 0.31 4.49 -15.61
N LYS A 50 1.49 5.09 -15.44
CA LYS A 50 2.67 4.39 -14.92
C LYS A 50 2.42 3.81 -13.52
N GLU A 51 1.76 4.57 -12.66
CA GLU A 51 1.42 4.11 -11.31
C GLU A 51 0.41 2.96 -11.35
N LYS A 52 -0.64 3.05 -12.16
CA LYS A 52 -1.59 1.95 -12.37
C LYS A 52 -0.89 0.67 -12.84
N GLN A 53 0.03 0.81 -13.82
CA GLN A 53 0.81 -0.33 -14.31
C GLN A 53 1.73 -0.90 -13.22
N ARG A 54 2.31 -0.04 -12.37
CA ARG A 54 3.14 -0.47 -11.23
C ARG A 54 2.30 -1.27 -10.23
N ILE A 55 1.13 -0.77 -9.84
CA ILE A 55 0.20 -1.48 -8.94
C ILE A 55 -0.23 -2.82 -9.54
N GLU A 56 -0.53 -2.86 -10.83
CA GLU A 56 -0.91 -4.09 -11.53
C GLU A 56 0.20 -5.15 -11.52
N ASN A 57 1.47 -4.71 -11.60
CA ASN A 57 2.63 -5.60 -11.47
C ASN A 57 2.82 -6.08 -10.02
N LEU A 58 2.48 -5.26 -9.02
CA LEU A 58 2.53 -5.66 -7.60
C LEU A 58 1.53 -6.77 -7.29
N LYS A 59 0.39 -6.82 -7.99
CA LYS A 59 -0.66 -7.86 -7.84
C LYS A 59 -0.29 -9.22 -8.43
N LYS A 60 0.97 -9.43 -8.79
CA LYS A 60 1.43 -10.68 -9.41
C LYS A 60 1.08 -11.91 -8.55
N TYR A 61 1.30 -11.83 -7.24
CA TYR A 61 1.07 -12.95 -6.35
C TYR A 61 -0.42 -13.19 -6.10
N GLU A 62 -1.22 -12.15 -6.00
CA GLU A 62 -2.67 -12.26 -5.89
C GLU A 62 -3.28 -12.95 -7.12
N LYS A 63 -2.74 -12.66 -8.30
CA LYS A 63 -3.13 -13.34 -9.55
C LYS A 63 -2.67 -14.80 -9.58
N GLU A 64 -1.44 -15.06 -9.15
CA GLU A 64 -0.88 -16.42 -9.06
C GLU A 64 -1.68 -17.29 -8.09
N TYR A 65 -2.14 -16.69 -6.98
CA TYR A 65 -2.92 -17.38 -5.94
C TYR A 65 -4.42 -17.03 -5.97
N ALA A 66 -4.98 -16.66 -7.13
CA ALA A 66 -6.38 -16.25 -7.28
C ALA A 66 -7.43 -17.28 -6.80
N GLY A 67 -7.02 -18.55 -6.64
CA GLY A 67 -7.86 -19.61 -6.09
C GLY A 67 -8.17 -19.49 -4.60
N TYR A 68 -7.39 -18.66 -3.86
CA TYR A 68 -7.63 -18.39 -2.44
C TYR A 68 -8.61 -17.22 -2.29
N THR A 69 -9.43 -17.26 -1.21
CA THR A 69 -10.46 -16.24 -0.98
C THR A 69 -9.91 -15.06 -0.20
N TYR A 70 -9.16 -15.34 0.87
CA TYR A 70 -8.64 -14.35 1.82
C TYR A 70 -7.12 -14.42 1.90
N ILE A 71 -6.46 -13.72 0.98
CA ILE A 71 -5.00 -13.61 0.93
C ILE A 71 -4.58 -12.51 1.90
N CYS A 72 -3.77 -12.86 2.89
CA CYS A 72 -3.27 -11.92 3.89
C CYS A 72 -1.79 -11.61 3.65
N GLY A 73 -1.48 -10.32 3.52
CA GLY A 73 -0.11 -9.81 3.66
C GLY A 73 0.24 -9.60 5.12
N ILE A 74 1.47 -9.94 5.50
CA ILE A 74 1.98 -9.73 6.86
C ILE A 74 3.41 -9.21 6.82
N ASP A 75 3.68 -8.19 7.65
CA ASP A 75 4.99 -7.56 7.78
C ASP A 75 5.20 -7.07 9.23
N GLU A 76 6.44 -6.78 9.60
CA GLU A 76 6.77 -6.31 10.94
C GLU A 76 7.57 -5.00 10.93
N VAL A 77 7.53 -4.33 12.07
CA VAL A 77 8.32 -3.14 12.39
C VAL A 77 8.86 -3.24 13.82
N GLY A 78 9.98 -2.59 14.07
CA GLY A 78 10.58 -2.56 15.41
C GLY A 78 11.72 -3.56 15.61
N ARG A 79 12.12 -4.35 14.61
CA ARG A 79 13.25 -5.28 14.71
C ARG A 79 14.63 -4.61 14.70
N GLY A 80 14.73 -3.38 14.20
CA GLY A 80 16.01 -2.66 14.06
C GLY A 80 16.41 -1.78 15.23
N PRO A 81 15.49 -1.11 15.96
CA PRO A 81 15.81 -0.29 17.12
C PRO A 81 16.40 -1.10 18.26
N LEU A 82 17.35 -0.50 19.02
CA LEU A 82 17.96 -1.11 20.22
C LEU A 82 16.98 -1.23 21.40
N ALA A 83 15.91 -0.42 21.41
CA ALA A 83 14.86 -0.43 22.42
C ALA A 83 13.53 -0.09 21.78
N GLY A 84 12.46 -0.76 22.23
CA GLY A 84 11.11 -0.59 21.73
C GLY A 84 10.43 -1.92 21.44
N PRO A 85 9.12 -1.90 21.22
CA PRO A 85 8.37 -3.10 20.89
C PRO A 85 8.61 -3.55 19.45
N VAL A 86 8.31 -4.81 19.16
CA VAL A 86 8.07 -5.28 17.82
C VAL A 86 6.56 -5.32 17.55
N VAL A 87 6.16 -4.83 16.41
CA VAL A 87 4.76 -4.78 15.98
C VAL A 87 4.63 -5.48 14.63
N ALA A 88 3.66 -6.36 14.50
CA ALA A 88 3.30 -6.98 13.23
C ALA A 88 1.95 -6.49 12.75
N GLY A 89 1.85 -6.17 11.47
CA GLY A 89 0.59 -5.85 10.80
C GLY A 89 0.18 -6.97 9.87
N ALA A 90 -1.10 -7.30 9.87
CA ALA A 90 -1.71 -8.27 8.96
C ALA A 90 -2.91 -7.63 8.27
N VAL A 91 -3.01 -7.77 6.94
CA VAL A 91 -4.09 -7.16 6.16
C VAL A 91 -4.59 -8.09 5.07
N ILE A 92 -5.91 -8.13 4.89
CA ILE A 92 -6.59 -8.79 3.78
C ILE A 92 -7.25 -7.69 2.96
N LEU A 93 -6.79 -7.49 1.73
CA LEU A 93 -7.40 -6.53 0.81
C LEU A 93 -8.40 -7.22 -0.12
N PRO A 94 -9.43 -6.50 -0.64
CA PRO A 94 -10.28 -7.02 -1.69
C PRO A 94 -9.47 -7.40 -2.94
N LYS A 95 -9.90 -8.42 -3.67
CA LYS A 95 -9.20 -8.90 -4.90
C LYS A 95 -9.10 -7.84 -6.00
N ASP A 96 -10.07 -6.95 -6.07
CA ASP A 96 -10.16 -5.83 -7.01
C ASP A 96 -9.61 -4.52 -6.46
N CYS A 97 -9.00 -4.55 -5.27
CA CYS A 97 -8.42 -3.38 -4.63
C CYS A 97 -7.38 -2.69 -5.53
N ASN A 98 -7.48 -1.36 -5.65
CA ASN A 98 -6.62 -0.52 -6.49
C ASN A 98 -6.09 0.71 -5.74
N ILE A 99 -5.56 0.51 -4.55
CA ILE A 99 -4.96 1.59 -3.76
C ILE A 99 -3.67 2.04 -4.45
N LEU A 100 -3.70 3.27 -4.97
CA LEU A 100 -2.55 3.88 -5.64
C LEU A 100 -1.50 4.33 -4.63
N TYR A 101 -0.24 4.34 -5.07
CA TYR A 101 0.92 4.84 -4.31
C TYR A 101 1.32 4.00 -3.09
N ILE A 102 0.76 2.79 -2.92
CA ILE A 102 1.30 1.82 -1.96
C ILE A 102 2.77 1.56 -2.31
N ASN A 103 3.65 1.68 -1.33
CA ASN A 103 5.07 1.43 -1.48
C ASN A 103 5.69 1.03 -0.13
N ASP A 104 6.95 0.59 -0.16
CA ASP A 104 7.75 0.38 1.05
C ASP A 104 7.66 1.61 1.97
N SER A 105 7.29 1.41 3.24
CA SER A 105 7.10 2.47 4.22
C SER A 105 8.32 3.38 4.35
N LYS A 106 9.52 2.84 4.13
CA LYS A 106 10.80 3.58 4.17
C LYS A 106 10.96 4.56 3.01
N GLN A 107 10.22 4.37 1.91
CA GLN A 107 10.24 5.24 0.73
C GLN A 107 9.13 6.29 0.75
N LEU A 108 8.24 6.24 1.74
CA LEU A 108 7.11 7.15 1.87
C LEU A 108 7.39 8.23 2.92
N SER A 109 6.92 9.47 2.65
CA SER A 109 6.88 10.50 3.68
C SER A 109 5.86 10.13 4.78
N GLU A 110 6.04 10.67 5.98
CA GLU A 110 5.14 10.45 7.12
C GLU A 110 3.69 10.76 6.73
N LYS A 111 3.44 11.95 6.18
CA LYS A 111 2.11 12.34 5.69
C LYS A 111 1.52 11.32 4.72
N LYS A 112 2.33 10.78 3.79
CA LYS A 112 1.84 9.80 2.81
C LYS A 112 1.53 8.46 3.45
N ARG A 113 2.27 8.06 4.48
CA ARG A 113 1.96 6.86 5.27
C ARG A 113 0.64 6.99 6.01
N GLU A 114 0.37 8.15 6.64
CA GLU A 114 -0.90 8.42 7.32
C GLU A 114 -2.09 8.38 6.34
N GLU A 115 -1.96 9.08 5.19
CA GLU A 115 -2.99 9.04 4.14
C GLU A 115 -3.29 7.60 3.67
N LEU A 116 -2.25 6.80 3.45
CA LEU A 116 -2.40 5.41 3.02
C LEU A 116 -2.94 4.51 4.14
N TYR A 117 -2.59 4.77 5.39
CA TYR A 117 -3.14 4.06 6.53
C TYR A 117 -4.67 4.18 6.58
N ASP A 118 -5.19 5.41 6.46
CA ASP A 118 -6.63 5.66 6.45
C ASP A 118 -7.33 4.96 5.26
N VAL A 119 -6.69 5.00 4.09
CA VAL A 119 -7.24 4.32 2.89
C VAL A 119 -7.23 2.81 3.08
N ILE A 120 -6.10 2.22 3.49
CA ILE A 120 -5.95 0.77 3.66
C ILE A 120 -6.93 0.25 4.72
N THR A 121 -7.01 0.89 5.88
CA THR A 121 -7.89 0.45 6.97
C THR A 121 -9.37 0.54 6.63
N LYS A 122 -9.74 1.46 5.74
CA LYS A 122 -11.11 1.62 5.23
C LYS A 122 -11.46 0.61 4.13
N GLU A 123 -10.51 0.33 3.22
CA GLU A 123 -10.72 -0.55 2.08
C GLU A 123 -10.52 -2.04 2.42
N ALA A 124 -9.76 -2.35 3.47
CA ALA A 124 -9.43 -3.72 3.85
C ALA A 124 -10.67 -4.53 4.22
N VAL A 125 -10.72 -5.79 3.77
CA VAL A 125 -11.70 -6.79 4.24
C VAL A 125 -11.51 -7.06 5.72
N ALA A 126 -10.23 -7.18 6.15
CA ALA A 126 -9.84 -7.29 7.55
C ALA A 126 -8.40 -6.79 7.72
N TRP A 127 -8.10 -6.21 8.86
CA TRP A 127 -6.75 -5.87 9.27
C TRP A 127 -6.60 -6.00 10.78
N ALA A 128 -5.39 -6.29 11.22
CA ALA A 128 -5.08 -6.42 12.64
C ALA A 128 -3.61 -6.13 12.92
N VAL A 129 -3.33 -5.82 14.16
CA VAL A 129 -1.98 -5.57 14.67
C VAL A 129 -1.71 -6.51 15.84
N GLY A 130 -0.54 -7.13 15.84
CA GLY A 130 0.01 -7.88 16.95
C GLY A 130 1.22 -7.16 17.53
N TYR A 131 1.52 -7.42 18.80
CA TYR A 131 2.48 -6.65 19.57
C TYR A 131 3.28 -7.55 20.50
N ALA A 132 4.59 -7.33 20.58
CA ALA A 132 5.42 -7.89 21.64
C ALA A 132 6.23 -6.77 22.30
N SER A 133 6.18 -6.71 23.64
CA SER A 133 6.85 -5.67 24.44
C SER A 133 8.36 -5.87 24.47
N PRO A 134 9.12 -4.82 24.84
CA PRO A 134 10.57 -4.94 25.05
C PRO A 134 10.94 -6.03 26.06
N GLU A 135 10.20 -6.16 27.16
CA GLU A 135 10.41 -7.18 28.19
C GLU A 135 10.24 -8.59 27.60
N ARG A 136 9.22 -8.75 26.73
CA ARG A 136 9.01 -10.04 26.05
C ARG A 136 10.13 -10.35 25.06
N ILE A 137 10.69 -9.33 24.40
CA ILE A 137 11.86 -9.49 23.51
C ILE A 137 13.06 -9.98 24.31
N ASP A 138 13.30 -9.43 25.50
CA ASP A 138 14.40 -9.82 26.37
C ASP A 138 14.25 -11.28 26.85
N GLU A 139 13.02 -11.73 27.10
CA GLU A 139 12.75 -13.12 27.55
C GLU A 139 12.98 -14.17 26.45
N ILE A 140 12.53 -13.90 25.22
CA ILE A 140 12.43 -14.94 24.17
C ILE A 140 13.25 -14.62 22.91
N ASN A 141 13.94 -13.52 22.86
CA ASN A 141 14.63 -12.87 21.74
C ASN A 141 13.70 -12.25 20.68
N ILE A 142 14.29 -11.34 19.87
CA ILE A 142 13.56 -10.57 18.86
C ILE A 142 12.88 -11.43 17.80
N LEU A 143 13.47 -12.55 17.39
CA LEU A 143 12.88 -13.43 16.37
C LEU A 143 11.61 -14.10 16.88
N GLN A 144 11.64 -14.67 18.08
CA GLN A 144 10.48 -15.33 18.68
C GLN A 144 9.37 -14.34 19.02
N ALA A 145 9.74 -13.14 19.51
CA ALA A 145 8.82 -12.05 19.76
C ALA A 145 8.14 -11.56 18.46
N THR A 146 8.88 -11.49 17.35
CA THR A 146 8.31 -11.19 16.03
C THR A 146 7.27 -12.24 15.63
N TYR A 147 7.58 -13.53 15.79
CA TYR A 147 6.62 -14.60 15.49
C TYR A 147 5.39 -14.56 16.40
N GLU A 148 5.53 -14.20 17.67
CA GLU A 148 4.39 -14.01 18.58
C GLU A 148 3.50 -12.87 18.09
N ALA A 149 4.06 -11.71 17.78
CA ALA A 149 3.32 -10.56 17.24
C ALA A 149 2.61 -10.91 15.92
N MET A 150 3.28 -11.63 15.01
CA MET A 150 2.66 -12.08 13.76
C MET A 150 1.50 -13.05 14.00
N ARG A 151 1.64 -14.03 14.89
CA ARG A 151 0.56 -14.97 15.25
C ARG A 151 -0.62 -14.26 15.89
N GLU A 152 -0.35 -13.27 16.75
CA GLU A 152 -1.39 -12.44 17.36
C GLU A 152 -2.17 -11.65 16.30
N ALA A 153 -1.46 -10.99 15.37
CA ALA A 153 -2.09 -10.25 14.27
C ALA A 153 -2.98 -11.16 13.41
N ILE A 154 -2.47 -12.34 13.00
CA ILE A 154 -3.22 -13.31 12.21
C ILE A 154 -4.46 -13.80 12.97
N GLY A 155 -4.31 -14.11 14.26
CA GLY A 155 -5.40 -14.63 15.11
C GLY A 155 -6.53 -13.64 15.36
N LYS A 156 -6.28 -12.34 15.18
CA LYS A 156 -7.29 -11.27 15.32
C LYS A 156 -8.08 -11.00 14.03
N LEU A 157 -7.66 -11.56 12.89
CA LEU A 157 -8.35 -11.31 11.61
C LEU A 157 -9.70 -12.03 11.55
N SER A 158 -10.73 -11.31 11.08
CA SER A 158 -12.04 -11.84 10.77
C SER A 158 -12.53 -11.22 9.45
N PRO A 159 -12.68 -12.00 8.38
CA PRO A 159 -12.50 -13.46 8.26
C PRO A 159 -11.05 -13.92 8.44
N ALA A 160 -10.87 -15.19 8.83
CA ALA A 160 -9.55 -15.80 8.89
C ALA A 160 -8.94 -15.96 7.48
N PRO A 161 -7.64 -15.71 7.29
CA PRO A 161 -7.00 -15.90 5.98
C PRO A 161 -6.87 -17.38 5.62
N ASP A 162 -6.90 -17.68 4.33
CA ASP A 162 -6.65 -19.02 3.77
C ASP A 162 -5.28 -19.13 3.07
N LEU A 163 -4.59 -17.99 2.88
CA LEU A 163 -3.21 -17.88 2.42
C LEU A 163 -2.50 -16.72 3.10
N LEU A 164 -1.24 -16.91 3.48
CA LEU A 164 -0.35 -15.86 3.98
C LEU A 164 0.77 -15.57 2.98
N LEU A 165 0.99 -14.30 2.70
CA LEU A 165 2.14 -13.78 1.96
C LEU A 165 3.06 -13.07 2.96
N ASN A 166 4.21 -13.68 3.26
CA ASN A 166 5.14 -13.21 4.29
C ASN A 166 6.42 -12.64 3.66
N ASP A 167 7.01 -11.60 4.24
CA ASP A 167 8.33 -11.13 3.80
C ASP A 167 9.41 -12.10 4.30
N ALA A 168 9.90 -12.94 3.39
CA ALA A 168 11.02 -13.87 3.50
C ALA A 168 11.02 -14.86 4.70
N VAL A 169 9.93 -14.95 5.47
CA VAL A 169 9.85 -15.82 6.66
C VAL A 169 8.70 -16.83 6.56
N THR A 170 8.83 -17.95 7.27
CA THR A 170 7.71 -18.84 7.58
C THR A 170 7.44 -18.75 9.07
N ILE A 171 6.20 -18.48 9.46
CA ILE A 171 5.79 -18.26 10.83
C ILE A 171 5.48 -19.62 11.48
N PRO A 172 6.24 -20.06 12.49
CA PRO A 172 6.00 -21.35 13.16
C PRO A 172 4.65 -21.36 13.90
N GLY A 173 3.99 -22.52 13.91
CA GLY A 173 2.75 -22.73 14.66
C GLY A 173 1.50 -22.16 13.99
N VAL A 174 1.56 -21.76 12.72
CA VAL A 174 0.42 -21.31 11.93
C VAL A 174 0.08 -22.37 10.90
N ASN A 175 -1.13 -22.95 10.99
CA ASN A 175 -1.64 -24.00 10.08
C ASN A 175 -2.35 -23.44 8.84
N ILE A 176 -1.90 -22.29 8.35
CA ILE A 176 -2.39 -21.67 7.13
C ILE A 176 -1.25 -21.80 6.10
N ARG A 177 -1.58 -22.02 4.83
CA ARG A 177 -0.57 -22.06 3.78
C ARG A 177 0.19 -20.73 3.75
N GLN A 178 1.53 -20.82 3.73
CA GLN A 178 2.43 -19.67 3.75
C GLN A 178 3.28 -19.66 2.48
N VAL A 179 3.44 -18.48 1.89
CA VAL A 179 4.31 -18.23 0.76
C VAL A 179 5.31 -17.14 1.16
N PRO A 180 6.56 -17.51 1.44
CA PRO A 180 7.61 -16.52 1.72
C PRO A 180 8.01 -15.82 0.42
N ILE A 181 7.93 -14.49 0.40
CA ILE A 181 8.24 -13.67 -0.76
C ILE A 181 9.55 -12.94 -0.50
N ILE A 182 10.58 -13.23 -1.30
CA ILE A 182 11.85 -12.51 -1.23
C ILE A 182 11.63 -11.08 -1.76
N LYS A 183 11.86 -10.06 -0.93
CA LYS A 183 11.53 -8.65 -1.15
C LYS A 183 10.00 -8.38 -1.14
N GLY A 184 9.29 -9.03 -0.24
CA GLY A 184 7.84 -8.92 -0.07
C GLY A 184 7.33 -7.55 0.38
N CYS A 185 8.20 -6.62 0.78
CA CYS A 185 7.86 -5.25 1.13
C CYS A 185 7.14 -4.44 0.01
N LEU A 186 6.94 -5.04 -1.15
CA LEU A 186 6.21 -4.45 -2.27
C LEU A 186 4.75 -4.91 -2.38
N LEU A 187 4.27 -5.88 -1.57
CA LEU A 187 2.94 -6.44 -1.77
C LEU A 187 1.85 -5.71 -1.02
N TYR A 188 1.97 -5.59 0.24
CA TYR A 188 1.05 -4.84 1.09
C TYR A 188 1.87 -4.28 2.22
N THR A 189 2.30 -3.04 2.09
CA THR A 189 2.95 -2.39 3.22
C THR A 189 1.96 -2.34 4.35
N SER A 190 2.17 -3.19 5.33
CA SER A 190 1.54 -3.04 6.63
C SER A 190 1.71 -1.59 7.07
N PRO A 191 0.66 -0.93 7.55
CA PRO A 191 0.79 0.38 8.16
C PRO A 191 1.71 0.24 9.37
N SER A 192 2.98 0.53 9.14
CA SER A 192 3.98 0.53 10.20
C SER A 192 3.81 1.79 11.03
N PRO A 193 3.31 1.72 12.26
CA PRO A 193 3.37 2.85 13.15
C PRO A 193 4.84 3.09 13.53
N ARG A 194 5.41 4.16 13.02
CA ARG A 194 6.66 4.71 13.53
C ARG A 194 6.38 5.95 14.33
#